data_40b2800240f0e4641a709d1a0a2aff45
#
_entry.id   40b2800240f0e4641a709d1a0a2aff45
#
_cell.length_a   1.000
_cell.length_b   1.000
_cell.length_c   1.000
_cell.angle_alpha   90.00
_cell.angle_beta   90.00
_cell.angle_gamma   90.00
#
_symmetry.space_group_name_H-M   'P 1'
#
loop_
_entity.id
_entity.type
_entity.pdbx_description
1 polymer ?
#
loop_
_entity_poly.entity_id
_entity_poly.type
_entity_poly.pdbx_seq_one_letter_code
_entity_poly.pdbx_strand_id
1 'polypeptide(L)'
;MKIGILALQGDFNKHSLILKKLDLEPTLVRYPSDLNRISGLIIPGGESTTMTKLMDRAGFYKAITSFANTNPVLGTCAGLIMMSNQAKDKRIKTLGLLDVDVERNASGRQIHSICVPLNVDIIGKSQPIDATFIRAPKIVRCGPNVNVLATFKGSPCAVQSGLHLGLSFHPELNGVTIFHEFAFKKLVTLKEERIHAA
;
A
#
# COMPACT_ATOMS: atom_id res chain seq x y z
N MET A 1 -7.05 5.82 16.94
CA MET A 1 -7.50 5.89 15.53
C MET A 1 -7.63 4.47 15.00
N LYS A 2 -8.76 4.14 14.33
CA LYS A 2 -9.02 2.80 13.77
C LYS A 2 -8.50 2.72 12.35
N ILE A 3 -7.66 1.72 12.07
CA ILE A 3 -7.11 1.45 10.74
C ILE A 3 -7.62 0.10 10.26
N GLY A 4 -8.29 0.12 9.11
CA GLY A 4 -8.78 -1.08 8.45
C GLY A 4 -7.68 -1.86 7.77
N ILE A 5 -7.80 -3.18 7.77
CA ILE A 5 -6.98 -4.08 6.96
C ILE A 5 -7.94 -4.90 6.11
N LEU A 6 -7.83 -4.79 4.79
CA LEU A 6 -8.69 -5.55 3.87
C LEU A 6 -8.43 -7.05 4.05
N ALA A 7 -9.39 -7.75 4.64
CA ALA A 7 -9.26 -9.14 5.07
C ALA A 7 -9.99 -10.11 4.11
N LEU A 8 -9.78 -9.94 2.80
CA LEU A 8 -10.29 -10.84 1.77
C LEU A 8 -9.32 -12.00 1.52
N GLN A 9 -8.02 -11.70 1.53
CA GLN A 9 -6.92 -12.66 1.45
C GLN A 9 -5.60 -11.98 1.85
N GLY A 10 -4.53 -12.75 2.01
CA GLY A 10 -3.19 -12.24 2.36
C GLY A 10 -2.90 -12.28 3.87
N ASP A 11 -1.69 -11.84 4.25
CA ASP A 11 -1.26 -11.84 5.65
C ASP A 11 -1.65 -10.52 6.36
N PHE A 12 -2.91 -10.42 6.75
CA PHE A 12 -3.42 -9.28 7.50
C PHE A 12 -2.99 -9.26 8.97
N ASN A 13 -2.57 -10.40 9.54
CA ASN A 13 -2.14 -10.48 10.94
C ASN A 13 -0.85 -9.70 11.20
N LYS A 14 0.12 -9.76 10.28
CA LYS A 14 1.39 -9.01 10.42
C LYS A 14 1.15 -7.51 10.43
N HIS A 15 0.26 -7.00 9.58
CA HIS A 15 -0.15 -5.59 9.61
C HIS A 15 -0.82 -5.21 10.93
N SER A 16 -1.67 -6.08 11.49
CA SER A 16 -2.30 -5.86 12.80
C SER A 16 -1.26 -5.70 13.91
N LEU A 17 -0.19 -6.50 13.89
CA LEU A 17 0.90 -6.39 14.88
C LEU A 17 1.64 -5.05 14.77
N ILE A 18 1.90 -4.56 13.53
CA ILE A 18 2.52 -3.25 13.33
C ILE A 18 1.63 -2.12 13.84
N LEU A 19 0.33 -2.15 13.50
CA LEU A 19 -0.60 -1.13 13.96
C LEU A 19 -0.65 -1.05 15.48
N LYS A 20 -0.67 -2.20 16.18
CA LYS A 20 -0.61 -2.25 17.65
C LYS A 20 0.67 -1.65 18.23
N LYS A 21 1.84 -1.89 17.60
CA LYS A 21 3.11 -1.26 18.01
C LYS A 21 3.10 0.26 17.86
N LEU A 22 2.23 0.79 17.00
CA LEU A 22 2.06 2.22 16.75
C LEU A 22 0.90 2.84 17.55
N ASP A 23 0.31 2.12 18.49
CA ASP A 23 -0.89 2.53 19.26
C ASP A 23 -2.09 2.85 18.34
N LEU A 24 -2.18 2.16 17.21
CA LEU A 24 -3.30 2.21 16.27
C LEU A 24 -4.17 0.96 16.44
N GLU A 25 -5.49 1.14 16.38
CA GLU A 25 -6.46 0.04 16.54
C GLU A 25 -6.70 -0.67 15.20
N PRO A 26 -6.24 -1.94 15.01
CA PRO A 26 -6.47 -2.68 13.79
C PRO A 26 -7.92 -3.19 13.72
N THR A 27 -8.56 -3.03 12.57
CA THR A 27 -9.91 -3.50 12.28
C THR A 27 -9.91 -4.30 10.97
N LEU A 28 -10.41 -5.54 10.99
CA LEU A 28 -10.51 -6.34 9.77
C LEU A 28 -11.71 -5.88 8.94
N VAL A 29 -11.46 -5.49 7.70
CA VAL A 29 -12.46 -5.05 6.72
C VAL A 29 -12.83 -6.24 5.85
N ARG A 30 -14.05 -6.75 6.02
CA ARG A 30 -14.60 -7.89 5.26
C ARG A 30 -15.77 -7.50 4.38
N TYR A 31 -16.42 -6.37 4.70
CA TYR A 31 -17.56 -5.84 3.97
C TYR A 31 -17.34 -4.36 3.65
N PRO A 32 -17.87 -3.83 2.54
CA PRO A 32 -17.76 -2.42 2.20
C PRO A 32 -18.25 -1.47 3.31
N SER A 33 -19.28 -1.86 4.07
CA SER A 33 -19.80 -1.09 5.21
C SER A 33 -18.81 -0.89 6.35
N ASP A 34 -17.79 -1.77 6.48
CA ASP A 34 -16.77 -1.64 7.52
C ASP A 34 -15.89 -0.39 7.31
N LEU A 35 -15.79 0.11 6.06
CA LEU A 35 -15.06 1.34 5.73
C LEU A 35 -15.60 2.57 6.47
N ASN A 36 -16.88 2.59 6.84
CA ASN A 36 -17.48 3.71 7.57
C ASN A 36 -16.98 3.86 9.01
N ARG A 37 -16.23 2.88 9.52
CA ARG A 37 -15.78 2.82 10.92
C ARG A 37 -14.27 3.01 11.09
N ILE A 38 -13.55 3.30 10.01
CA ILE A 38 -12.09 3.41 9.98
C ILE A 38 -11.63 4.74 9.40
N SER A 39 -10.43 5.15 9.73
CA SER A 39 -9.82 6.42 9.28
C SER A 39 -8.66 6.21 8.30
N GLY A 40 -8.36 4.98 7.92
CA GLY A 40 -7.33 4.60 6.96
C GLY A 40 -7.45 3.13 6.61
N LEU A 41 -6.93 2.71 5.46
CA LEU A 41 -7.05 1.35 4.96
C LEU A 41 -5.68 0.79 4.54
N ILE A 42 -5.41 -0.46 4.90
CA ILE A 42 -4.32 -1.26 4.35
C ILE A 42 -4.90 -2.27 3.36
N ILE A 43 -4.34 -2.31 2.15
CA ILE A 43 -4.56 -3.38 1.18
C ILE A 43 -3.31 -4.27 1.21
N PRO A 44 -3.36 -5.45 1.86
CA PRO A 44 -2.19 -6.28 2.07
C PRO A 44 -1.70 -6.97 0.80
N GLY A 45 -0.52 -7.56 0.88
CA GLY A 45 -0.02 -8.48 -0.13
C GLY A 45 -0.89 -9.72 -0.28
N GLY A 46 -0.69 -10.44 -1.39
CA GLY A 46 -1.44 -11.65 -1.71
C GLY A 46 -1.41 -11.96 -3.21
N GLU A 47 -2.44 -12.63 -3.72
CA GLU A 47 -2.58 -12.95 -5.15
C GLU A 47 -3.56 -11.95 -5.81
N SER A 48 -3.05 -11.07 -6.68
CA SER A 48 -3.80 -9.93 -7.23
C SER A 48 -5.00 -10.31 -8.11
N THR A 49 -4.95 -11.43 -8.84
CA THR A 49 -6.11 -11.87 -9.65
C THR A 49 -7.24 -12.42 -8.77
N THR A 50 -6.90 -13.12 -7.70
CA THR A 50 -7.87 -13.55 -6.68
C THR A 50 -8.44 -12.36 -5.94
N MET A 51 -7.61 -11.40 -5.56
CA MET A 51 -8.06 -10.17 -4.91
C MET A 51 -9.03 -9.38 -5.80
N THR A 52 -8.74 -9.27 -7.12
CA THR A 52 -9.66 -8.65 -8.09
C THR A 52 -11.03 -9.32 -8.06
N LYS A 53 -11.09 -10.65 -8.14
CA LYS A 53 -12.36 -11.40 -8.14
C LYS A 53 -13.13 -11.23 -6.83
N LEU A 54 -12.43 -11.27 -5.68
CA LEU A 54 -13.06 -11.11 -4.37
C LEU A 54 -13.58 -9.70 -4.16
N MET A 55 -12.80 -8.68 -4.53
CA MET A 55 -13.21 -7.27 -4.44
C MET A 55 -14.40 -6.97 -5.35
N ASP A 56 -14.42 -7.51 -6.57
CA ASP A 56 -15.52 -7.31 -7.51
C ASP A 56 -16.82 -7.97 -7.00
N ARG A 57 -16.74 -9.23 -6.57
CA ARG A 57 -17.89 -9.96 -6.00
C ARG A 57 -18.45 -9.29 -4.74
N ALA A 58 -17.60 -8.73 -3.89
CA ALA A 58 -18.02 -8.10 -2.65
C ALA A 58 -18.35 -6.59 -2.79
N GLY A 59 -18.23 -6.00 -3.99
CA GLY A 59 -18.57 -4.60 -4.24
C GLY A 59 -17.57 -3.59 -3.67
N PHE A 60 -16.31 -3.97 -3.45
CA PHE A 60 -15.31 -3.11 -2.83
C PHE A 60 -14.78 -1.98 -3.72
N TYR A 61 -14.79 -2.11 -5.04
CA TYR A 61 -14.17 -1.11 -5.92
C TYR A 61 -14.71 0.29 -5.67
N LYS A 62 -16.02 0.48 -5.83
CA LYS A 62 -16.66 1.79 -5.61
C LYS A 62 -16.49 2.27 -4.17
N ALA A 63 -16.62 1.38 -3.20
CA ALA A 63 -16.53 1.71 -1.79
C ALA A 63 -15.11 2.20 -1.40
N ILE A 64 -14.07 1.48 -1.83
CA ILE A 64 -12.67 1.87 -1.56
C ILE A 64 -12.31 3.16 -2.32
N THR A 65 -12.71 3.31 -3.58
CA THR A 65 -12.44 4.54 -4.33
C THR A 65 -13.10 5.75 -3.66
N SER A 66 -14.35 5.64 -3.21
CA SER A 66 -15.02 6.70 -2.46
C SER A 66 -14.33 7.01 -1.12
N PHE A 67 -13.96 5.98 -0.36
CA PHE A 67 -13.23 6.11 0.91
C PHE A 67 -11.87 6.81 0.74
N ALA A 68 -11.14 6.48 -0.32
CA ALA A 68 -9.81 6.99 -0.62
C ALA A 68 -9.80 8.49 -0.98
N ASN A 69 -10.92 9.10 -1.35
CA ASN A 69 -10.98 10.54 -1.62
C ASN A 69 -10.57 11.38 -0.40
N THR A 70 -10.80 10.88 0.80
CA THR A 70 -10.55 11.63 2.04
C THR A 70 -9.64 10.91 3.02
N ASN A 71 -9.44 9.62 2.87
CA ASN A 71 -8.70 8.77 3.82
C ASN A 71 -7.45 8.13 3.20
N PRO A 72 -6.39 7.94 3.97
CA PRO A 72 -5.15 7.32 3.50
C PRO A 72 -5.34 5.83 3.20
N VAL A 73 -4.66 5.38 2.15
CA VAL A 73 -4.58 3.95 1.77
C VAL A 73 -3.11 3.56 1.62
N LEU A 74 -2.73 2.47 2.28
CA LEU A 74 -1.42 1.82 2.14
C LEU A 74 -1.58 0.48 1.43
N GLY A 75 -0.87 0.28 0.32
CA GLY A 75 -0.82 -1.02 -0.39
C GLY A 75 0.55 -1.66 -0.36
N THR A 76 0.64 -2.95 -0.01
CA THR A 76 1.90 -3.71 -0.05
C THR A 76 1.82 -4.82 -1.09
N CYS A 77 2.84 -5.01 -1.91
CA CYS A 77 2.96 -6.04 -2.94
C CYS A 77 1.71 -6.11 -3.85
N ALA A 78 0.83 -7.09 -3.68
CA ALA A 78 -0.43 -7.15 -4.43
C ALA A 78 -1.33 -5.92 -4.16
N GLY A 79 -1.30 -5.36 -2.96
CA GLY A 79 -2.01 -4.12 -2.63
C GLY A 79 -1.55 -2.93 -3.48
N LEU A 80 -0.25 -2.78 -3.75
CA LEU A 80 0.26 -1.79 -4.70
C LEU A 80 -0.32 -2.03 -6.11
N ILE A 81 -0.36 -3.29 -6.58
CA ILE A 81 -0.95 -3.63 -7.89
C ILE A 81 -2.41 -3.19 -7.94
N MET A 82 -3.18 -3.47 -6.88
CA MET A 82 -4.60 -3.07 -6.83
C MET A 82 -4.78 -1.55 -6.81
N MET A 83 -3.85 -0.80 -6.20
CA MET A 83 -3.90 0.67 -6.12
C MET A 83 -3.38 1.38 -7.37
N SER A 84 -2.64 0.71 -8.24
CA SER A 84 -2.03 1.32 -9.43
C SER A 84 -3.07 1.85 -10.42
N ASN A 85 -2.62 2.73 -11.31
CA ASN A 85 -3.42 3.19 -12.44
C ASN A 85 -3.63 2.05 -13.45
N GLN A 86 -2.55 1.31 -13.76
CA GLN A 86 -2.61 0.18 -14.68
C GLN A 86 -1.70 -0.96 -14.24
N ALA A 87 -2.21 -2.19 -14.34
CA ALA A 87 -1.44 -3.42 -14.26
C ALA A 87 -1.29 -4.04 -15.67
N LYS A 88 -0.09 -4.53 -16.03
CA LYS A 88 0.14 -5.20 -17.33
C LYS A 88 -0.46 -6.61 -17.39
N ASP A 89 -1.60 -6.83 -16.76
CA ASP A 89 -2.34 -8.10 -16.77
C ASP A 89 -3.83 -7.78 -16.87
N LYS A 90 -4.46 -8.08 -17.99
CA LYS A 90 -5.89 -7.78 -18.27
C LYS A 90 -6.88 -8.43 -17.30
N ARG A 91 -6.43 -9.42 -16.53
CA ARG A 91 -7.26 -10.09 -15.50
C ARG A 91 -7.38 -9.27 -14.21
N ILE A 92 -6.56 -8.21 -14.08
CA ILE A 92 -6.53 -7.36 -12.89
C ILE A 92 -7.29 -6.08 -13.17
N LYS A 93 -8.26 -5.80 -12.31
CA LYS A 93 -8.96 -4.52 -12.25
C LYS A 93 -8.32 -3.70 -11.12
N THR A 94 -7.83 -2.53 -11.46
CA THR A 94 -7.14 -1.63 -10.51
C THR A 94 -8.11 -0.58 -9.94
N LEU A 95 -7.70 0.08 -8.85
CA LEU A 95 -8.45 1.14 -8.18
C LEU A 95 -8.09 2.54 -8.69
N GLY A 96 -6.93 2.70 -9.35
CA GLY A 96 -6.46 4.00 -9.85
C GLY A 96 -6.14 5.04 -8.76
N LEU A 97 -5.72 4.60 -7.57
CA LEU A 97 -5.41 5.49 -6.44
C LEU A 97 -4.00 6.09 -6.51
N LEU A 98 -3.10 5.41 -7.23
CA LEU A 98 -1.72 5.85 -7.45
C LEU A 98 -1.50 5.96 -8.96
N ASP A 99 -1.00 7.10 -9.43
CA ASP A 99 -0.63 7.28 -10.85
C ASP A 99 0.69 6.57 -11.17
N VAL A 100 0.68 5.25 -11.02
CA VAL A 100 1.79 4.36 -11.38
C VAL A 100 1.29 3.21 -12.23
N ASP A 101 2.12 2.75 -13.17
CA ASP A 101 1.87 1.52 -13.90
C ASP A 101 2.80 0.43 -13.37
N VAL A 102 2.25 -0.76 -13.18
CA VAL A 102 2.99 -1.88 -12.59
C VAL A 102 3.04 -3.08 -13.52
N GLU A 103 4.16 -3.77 -13.48
CA GLU A 103 4.35 -5.07 -14.09
C GLU A 103 4.40 -6.14 -13.02
N ARG A 104 3.51 -7.12 -13.15
CA ARG A 104 3.42 -8.26 -12.24
C ARG A 104 4.51 -9.28 -12.59
N ASN A 105 5.11 -9.91 -11.58
CA ASN A 105 6.12 -10.96 -11.77
C ASN A 105 7.35 -10.54 -12.60
N ALA A 106 7.79 -9.29 -12.50
CA ALA A 106 8.94 -8.77 -13.24
C ALA A 106 10.28 -9.47 -12.87
N SER A 107 10.30 -10.24 -11.77
CA SER A 107 11.45 -11.03 -11.33
C SER A 107 11.55 -12.43 -12.00
N GLY A 108 10.72 -12.73 -12.99
CA GLY A 108 10.68 -14.02 -13.69
C GLY A 108 10.12 -15.14 -12.80
N ARG A 109 10.47 -16.41 -13.14
CA ARG A 109 10.04 -17.61 -12.37
C ARG A 109 10.78 -17.79 -11.04
N GLN A 110 11.55 -16.81 -10.58
CA GLN A 110 12.30 -16.91 -9.34
C GLN A 110 11.36 -16.90 -8.13
N ILE A 111 11.30 -18.04 -7.47
CA ILE A 111 10.45 -18.33 -6.30
C ILE A 111 11.06 -17.73 -5.01
N HIS A 112 12.27 -17.16 -5.08
CA HIS A 112 13.01 -16.76 -3.89
C HIS A 112 12.54 -15.41 -3.35
N SER A 113 12.13 -15.41 -2.09
CA SER A 113 12.09 -14.19 -1.28
C SER A 113 13.52 -13.71 -1.03
N ILE A 114 13.71 -12.39 -1.15
CA ILE A 114 14.98 -11.76 -0.76
C ILE A 114 14.69 -10.69 0.29
N CYS A 115 15.54 -10.64 1.31
CA CYS A 115 15.56 -9.55 2.27
C CYS A 115 16.84 -8.74 2.03
N VAL A 116 16.72 -7.45 1.79
CA VAL A 116 17.85 -6.58 1.46
C VAL A 116 17.75 -5.26 2.23
N PRO A 117 18.90 -4.66 2.60
CA PRO A 117 18.92 -3.31 3.09
C PRO A 117 18.46 -2.34 1.98
N LEU A 118 17.60 -1.39 2.32
CA LEU A 118 17.04 -0.39 1.43
C LEU A 118 17.00 0.96 2.13
N ASN A 119 17.56 1.99 1.50
CA ASN A 119 17.40 3.36 1.99
C ASN A 119 16.06 3.93 1.54
N VAL A 120 15.34 4.52 2.48
CA VAL A 120 14.01 5.11 2.27
C VAL A 120 14.04 6.58 2.67
N ASP A 121 13.59 7.44 1.77
CA ASP A 121 13.51 8.88 2.00
C ASP A 121 12.07 9.27 2.37
N ILE A 122 11.84 9.57 3.63
CA ILE A 122 10.52 10.00 4.13
C ILE A 122 10.68 11.37 4.81
N ILE A 123 9.97 12.37 4.27
CA ILE A 123 9.96 13.77 4.77
C ILE A 123 11.41 14.31 4.93
N GLY A 124 12.23 14.15 3.88
CA GLY A 124 13.60 14.64 3.86
C GLY A 124 14.58 13.92 4.80
N LYS A 125 14.17 12.79 5.37
CA LYS A 125 15.05 11.94 6.20
C LYS A 125 15.27 10.61 5.50
N SER A 126 16.54 10.32 5.19
CA SER A 126 16.95 9.02 4.67
C SER A 126 17.27 8.07 5.81
N GLN A 127 16.71 6.87 5.77
CA GLN A 127 17.01 5.83 6.77
C GLN A 127 17.03 4.44 6.15
N PRO A 128 17.91 3.55 6.63
CA PRO A 128 17.95 2.17 6.19
C PRO A 128 16.84 1.35 6.83
N ILE A 129 16.28 0.43 6.05
CA ILE A 129 15.33 -0.59 6.51
C ILE A 129 15.71 -1.94 5.89
N ASP A 130 15.22 -3.03 6.47
CA ASP A 130 15.21 -4.33 5.82
C ASP A 130 13.92 -4.51 5.02
N ALA A 131 14.06 -4.70 3.71
CA ALA A 131 12.93 -4.84 2.80
C ALA A 131 12.86 -6.26 2.24
N THR A 132 11.75 -6.95 2.51
CA THR A 132 11.48 -8.30 2.00
C THR A 132 10.64 -8.24 0.73
N PHE A 133 11.23 -8.69 -0.38
CA PHE A 133 10.58 -8.81 -1.68
C PHE A 133 10.20 -10.27 -1.95
N ILE A 134 8.92 -10.53 -2.23
CA ILE A 134 8.38 -11.85 -2.58
C ILE A 134 7.60 -11.71 -3.87
N ARG A 135 8.10 -12.23 -5.00
CA ARG A 135 7.46 -12.09 -6.32
C ARG A 135 6.96 -10.65 -6.57
N ALA A 136 7.79 -9.69 -6.18
CA ALA A 136 7.44 -8.29 -6.10
C ALA A 136 7.01 -7.71 -7.46
N PRO A 137 5.98 -6.86 -7.51
CA PRO A 137 5.66 -6.09 -8.70
C PRO A 137 6.76 -5.05 -8.96
N LYS A 138 6.97 -4.75 -10.24
CA LYS A 138 7.87 -3.68 -10.69
C LYS A 138 7.03 -2.47 -11.08
N ILE A 139 7.33 -1.31 -10.52
CA ILE A 139 6.79 -0.04 -10.98
C ILE A 139 7.56 0.33 -12.25
N VAL A 140 6.85 0.48 -13.36
CA VAL A 140 7.44 0.75 -14.69
C VAL A 140 7.21 2.18 -15.17
N ARG A 141 6.24 2.89 -14.57
CA ARG A 141 5.95 4.30 -14.79
C ARG A 141 5.49 4.95 -13.48
N CYS A 142 5.95 6.16 -13.24
CA CYS A 142 5.40 7.08 -12.24
C CYS A 142 4.90 8.33 -12.92
N GLY A 143 3.71 8.79 -12.57
CA GLY A 143 3.18 10.07 -12.99
C GLY A 143 3.86 11.26 -12.30
N PRO A 144 3.58 12.50 -12.75
CA PRO A 144 4.31 13.68 -12.31
C PRO A 144 4.11 14.04 -10.82
N ASN A 145 3.00 13.62 -10.23
CA ASN A 145 2.66 13.90 -8.82
C ASN A 145 2.97 12.72 -7.89
N VAL A 146 3.80 11.78 -8.34
CA VAL A 146 4.22 10.62 -7.55
C VAL A 146 5.62 10.85 -6.99
N ASN A 147 5.72 10.87 -5.67
CA ASN A 147 6.99 10.93 -4.96
C ASN A 147 7.58 9.52 -4.83
N VAL A 148 8.79 9.32 -5.33
CA VAL A 148 9.54 8.07 -5.15
C VAL A 148 10.28 8.15 -3.82
N LEU A 149 9.93 7.26 -2.89
CA LEU A 149 10.50 7.19 -1.54
C LEU A 149 11.68 6.22 -1.44
N ALA A 150 11.71 5.22 -2.32
CA ALA A 150 12.83 4.27 -2.42
C ALA A 150 12.90 3.64 -3.80
N THR A 151 14.11 3.25 -4.19
CA THR A 151 14.39 2.51 -5.44
C THR A 151 15.14 1.22 -5.13
N PHE A 152 14.84 0.17 -5.88
CA PHE A 152 15.55 -1.10 -5.82
C PHE A 152 15.92 -1.55 -7.24
N LYS A 153 17.19 -1.85 -7.48
CA LYS A 153 17.73 -2.23 -8.80
C LYS A 153 17.32 -1.25 -9.91
N GLY A 154 17.40 0.06 -9.63
CA GLY A 154 17.08 1.14 -10.57
C GLY A 154 15.57 1.34 -10.84
N SER A 155 14.68 0.66 -10.13
CA SER A 155 13.23 0.86 -10.28
C SER A 155 12.60 1.35 -8.97
N PRO A 156 11.61 2.26 -9.03
CA PRO A 156 10.83 2.63 -7.85
C PRO A 156 10.24 1.41 -7.16
N CYS A 157 10.31 1.37 -5.83
CA CYS A 157 9.74 0.28 -5.02
C CYS A 157 8.92 0.75 -3.82
N ALA A 158 9.04 2.03 -3.45
CA ALA A 158 8.15 2.71 -2.53
C ALA A 158 7.75 4.06 -3.12
N VAL A 159 6.46 4.33 -3.20
CA VAL A 159 5.91 5.54 -3.83
C VAL A 159 4.77 6.13 -3.00
N GLN A 160 4.62 7.46 -3.07
CA GLN A 160 3.56 8.20 -2.39
C GLN A 160 2.91 9.18 -3.37
N SER A 161 1.59 9.29 -3.34
CA SER A 161 0.84 10.34 -4.03
C SER A 161 -0.36 10.76 -3.19
N GLY A 162 -0.47 12.05 -2.91
CA GLY A 162 -1.50 12.56 -1.99
C GLY A 162 -1.42 11.86 -0.63
N LEU A 163 -2.51 11.21 -0.23
CA LEU A 163 -2.59 10.44 1.01
C LEU A 163 -2.22 8.96 0.85
N HIS A 164 -1.87 8.52 -0.36
CA HIS A 164 -1.73 7.10 -0.65
C HIS A 164 -0.27 6.68 -0.74
N LEU A 165 0.01 5.49 -0.26
CA LEU A 165 1.34 4.91 -0.20
C LEU A 165 1.32 3.50 -0.81
N GLY A 166 2.25 3.23 -1.74
CA GLY A 166 2.38 1.94 -2.39
C GLY A 166 3.79 1.38 -2.28
N LEU A 167 3.91 0.12 -1.88
CA LEU A 167 5.17 -0.58 -1.66
C LEU A 167 5.22 -1.87 -2.47
N SER A 168 6.32 -2.10 -3.20
CA SER A 168 6.56 -3.35 -3.92
C SER A 168 6.94 -4.52 -3.01
N PHE A 169 7.30 -4.26 -1.77
CA PHE A 169 7.81 -5.20 -0.77
C PHE A 169 6.89 -5.28 0.45
N HIS A 170 7.29 -6.11 1.41
CA HIS A 170 6.55 -6.47 2.61
C HIS A 170 7.21 -5.92 3.87
N PRO A 171 6.98 -4.66 4.29
CA PRO A 171 7.55 -4.11 5.53
C PRO A 171 7.05 -4.85 6.78
N GLU A 172 5.83 -5.41 6.70
CA GLU A 172 5.19 -6.15 7.79
C GLU A 172 5.92 -7.42 8.18
N LEU A 173 6.66 -8.04 7.26
CA LEU A 173 7.41 -9.26 7.54
C LEU A 173 8.66 -9.00 8.40
N ASN A 174 9.26 -7.83 8.27
CA ASN A 174 10.43 -7.40 9.03
C ASN A 174 10.09 -6.55 10.26
N GLY A 175 8.79 -6.33 10.52
CA GLY A 175 8.34 -5.48 11.63
C GLY A 175 8.68 -3.99 11.44
N VAL A 176 8.90 -3.55 10.20
CA VAL A 176 9.20 -2.16 9.83
C VAL A 176 7.95 -1.31 9.93
N THR A 177 7.95 -0.34 10.84
CA THR A 177 6.76 0.45 11.20
C THR A 177 6.62 1.77 10.43
N ILE A 178 7.73 2.29 9.89
CA ILE A 178 7.81 3.65 9.35
C ILE A 178 6.77 3.98 8.28
N PHE A 179 6.41 3.03 7.41
CA PHE A 179 5.43 3.26 6.35
C PHE A 179 4.01 3.36 6.88
N HIS A 180 3.68 2.55 7.89
CA HIS A 180 2.39 2.61 8.57
C HIS A 180 2.26 3.90 9.38
N GLU A 181 3.33 4.30 10.08
CA GLU A 181 3.38 5.57 10.80
C GLU A 181 3.26 6.75 9.85
N PHE A 182 3.99 6.74 8.73
CA PHE A 182 3.92 7.78 7.71
C PHE A 182 2.52 7.89 7.12
N ALA A 183 1.93 6.78 6.68
CA ALA A 183 0.61 6.76 6.05
C ALA A 183 -0.50 7.24 7.01
N PHE A 184 -0.50 6.79 8.26
CA PHE A 184 -1.66 6.95 9.13
C PHE A 184 -1.50 8.02 10.22
N LYS A 185 -0.27 8.48 10.50
CA LYS A 185 -0.04 9.58 11.45
C LYS A 185 0.43 10.84 10.73
N LYS A 186 1.53 10.76 9.96
CA LYS A 186 2.18 11.95 9.41
C LYS A 186 1.45 12.56 8.21
N LEU A 187 1.01 11.75 7.23
CA LEU A 187 0.27 12.27 6.07
C LEU A 187 -1.07 12.89 6.46
N VAL A 188 -1.73 12.35 7.47
CA VAL A 188 -3.00 12.89 7.99
C VAL A 188 -2.74 14.27 8.61
N THR A 189 -1.77 14.40 9.49
CA THR A 189 -1.39 15.69 10.11
C THR A 189 -1.01 16.74 9.06
N LEU A 190 -0.18 16.40 8.09
CA LEU A 190 0.22 17.32 7.01
C LEU A 190 -0.97 17.79 6.15
N LYS A 191 -1.99 16.96 5.98
CA LYS A 191 -3.23 17.35 5.29
C LYS A 191 -4.03 18.35 6.13
N GLU A 192 -4.20 18.09 7.41
CA GLU A 192 -4.94 18.97 8.33
C GLU A 192 -4.28 20.35 8.40
N GLU A 193 -2.96 20.42 8.55
CA GLU A 193 -2.19 21.68 8.54
C GLU A 193 -2.40 22.48 7.26
N ARG A 194 -2.43 21.85 6.08
CA ARG A 194 -2.67 22.52 4.79
C ARG A 194 -4.08 23.08 4.67
N ILE A 195 -5.08 22.39 5.22
CA ILE A 195 -6.47 22.85 5.20
C ILE A 195 -6.65 24.07 6.12
N HIS A 196 -5.92 24.13 7.25
CA HIS A 196 -5.98 25.26 8.18
C HIS A 196 -5.15 26.47 7.73
N ALA A 197 -4.21 26.28 6.78
CA ALA A 197 -3.36 27.35 6.24
C ALA A 197 -3.91 27.98 4.94
N ALA A 198 -4.98 27.46 4.37
CA ALA A 198 -5.64 27.93 3.14
C ALA A 198 -6.95 28.66 3.42
#